data_6dd82c4d65dc637feb2ba2fc6d6d43d2
#
_entry.id   6dd82c4d65dc637feb2ba2fc6d6d43d2
#
_cell.length_a   1.000
_cell.length_b   1.000
_cell.length_c   1.000
_cell.angle_alpha   90.00
_cell.angle_beta   90.00
_cell.angle_gamma   90.00
#
_symmetry.space_group_name_H-M   'P 1'
#
loop_
_entity.id
_entity.type
_entity.pdbx_description
1 polymer ?
#
loop_
_entity_poly.entity_id
_entity_poly.type
_entity_poly.pdbx_seq_one_letter_code
_entity_poly.pdbx_strand_id
1 'polypeptide(L)'
;MGEFWVKGPNALAFIQSITSNDASVLPLGKAQYTCFPNDKGGIVDDLLVYHYEPEKYLLVVNAGNIAKDWDWCVSLNTVGAELENSSDRTAQLAIQGPKATEVLQRLTPVDLSSIPYYSFVTGEFAGCKNVIISNTGYTGAGGFELYFYPSVADRIWKAVFEAGEEYGIKPIGLGARDTLRLEMGFCLYGNDLDDTTSPIEAGLGWITKFVEGKEFINRPMLEKQKTEGVTRKLVGFEMVDRGIPRHGYELVNAEGEQV
;
A
#
# COMPACT_ATOMS: atom_id res chain seq x y z
N MET A 1 4.14 5.85 -7.20
CA MET A 1 4.43 5.50 -5.78
C MET A 1 5.89 5.79 -5.52
N GLY A 2 6.36 5.68 -4.28
CA GLY A 2 7.79 5.66 -3.98
C GLY A 2 8.24 4.24 -3.70
N GLU A 3 9.45 3.89 -4.12
CA GLU A 3 9.98 2.53 -4.03
C GLU A 3 11.36 2.56 -3.35
N PHE A 4 11.44 1.97 -2.16
CA PHE A 4 12.66 1.91 -1.36
C PHE A 4 13.11 0.47 -1.16
N TRP A 5 14.34 0.17 -1.58
CA TRP A 5 14.95 -1.10 -1.25
C TRP A 5 15.58 -1.06 0.14
N VAL A 6 15.33 -2.12 0.90
CA VAL A 6 15.96 -2.40 2.20
C VAL A 6 16.69 -3.73 2.08
N LYS A 7 18.01 -3.74 2.31
CA LYS A 7 18.85 -4.89 2.01
C LYS A 7 19.82 -5.22 3.17
N GLY A 8 20.35 -6.42 3.10
CA GLY A 8 21.38 -6.92 4.01
C GLY A 8 20.83 -7.59 5.27
N PRO A 9 21.70 -8.14 6.10
CA PRO A 9 21.33 -8.97 7.26
C PRO A 9 20.48 -8.25 8.29
N ASN A 10 20.50 -6.91 8.29
CA ASN A 10 19.73 -6.09 9.21
C ASN A 10 18.39 -5.61 8.61
N ALA A 11 18.06 -5.99 7.37
CA ALA A 11 16.87 -5.49 6.67
C ALA A 11 15.57 -5.83 7.41
N LEU A 12 15.40 -7.08 7.85
CA LEU A 12 14.22 -7.50 8.60
C LEU A 12 14.12 -6.77 9.94
N ALA A 13 15.21 -6.65 10.68
CA ALA A 13 15.23 -5.97 11.97
C ALA A 13 14.84 -4.49 11.82
N PHE A 14 15.33 -3.82 10.78
CA PHE A 14 14.95 -2.47 10.45
C PHE A 14 13.45 -2.35 10.17
N ILE A 15 12.92 -3.15 9.25
CA ILE A 15 11.50 -3.11 8.88
C ILE A 15 10.61 -3.39 10.10
N GLN A 16 10.99 -4.36 10.92
CA GLN A 16 10.27 -4.68 12.16
C GLN A 16 10.20 -3.50 13.13
N SER A 17 11.26 -2.70 13.21
CA SER A 17 11.32 -1.57 14.15
C SER A 17 10.49 -0.36 13.69
N ILE A 18 10.26 -0.17 12.39
CA ILE A 18 9.59 1.02 11.84
C ILE A 18 8.16 0.76 11.36
N THR A 19 7.71 -0.49 11.27
CA THR A 19 6.37 -0.83 10.77
C THR A 19 5.51 -1.49 11.85
N SER A 20 4.20 -1.29 11.76
CA SER A 20 3.20 -1.83 12.70
C SER A 20 2.95 -3.32 12.52
N ASN A 21 3.07 -3.85 11.28
CA ASN A 21 2.79 -5.26 10.98
C ASN A 21 4.04 -6.14 11.19
N ASP A 22 3.84 -7.44 11.32
CA ASP A 22 4.91 -8.40 11.54
C ASP A 22 5.49 -8.90 10.21
N ALA A 23 6.63 -8.32 9.81
CA ALA A 23 7.33 -8.72 8.59
C ALA A 23 8.11 -10.04 8.75
N SER A 24 8.31 -10.54 9.98
CA SER A 24 9.06 -11.78 10.22
C SER A 24 8.33 -13.02 9.70
N VAL A 25 7.01 -12.93 9.61
CA VAL A 25 6.15 -14.01 9.09
C VAL A 25 5.78 -13.83 7.62
N LEU A 26 6.32 -12.80 6.96
CA LEU A 26 6.07 -12.53 5.54
C LEU A 26 6.91 -13.46 4.65
N PRO A 27 6.31 -14.42 3.92
CA PRO A 27 7.06 -15.33 3.07
C PRO A 27 7.68 -14.63 1.85
N LEU A 28 8.71 -15.23 1.27
CA LEU A 28 9.25 -14.79 -0.03
C LEU A 28 8.16 -14.77 -1.11
N GLY A 29 8.20 -13.76 -1.98
CA GLY A 29 7.23 -13.55 -3.04
C GLY A 29 5.87 -13.03 -2.58
N LYS A 30 5.76 -12.58 -1.32
CA LYS A 30 4.55 -12.00 -0.75
C LYS A 30 4.72 -10.52 -0.46
N ALA A 31 3.59 -9.82 -0.51
CA ALA A 31 3.46 -8.45 -0.04
C ALA A 31 2.66 -8.40 1.26
N GLN A 32 2.84 -7.34 2.04
CA GLN A 32 2.14 -7.10 3.30
C GLN A 32 1.80 -5.62 3.42
N TYR A 33 0.53 -5.32 3.71
CA TYR A 33 0.12 -3.96 4.05
C TYR A 33 0.48 -3.64 5.50
N THR A 34 1.01 -2.45 5.72
CA THR A 34 1.43 -1.96 7.03
C THR A 34 1.40 -0.43 7.08
N CYS A 35 1.75 0.16 8.20
CA CYS A 35 1.99 1.60 8.33
C CYS A 35 3.27 1.86 9.12
N PHE A 36 3.79 3.09 8.98
CA PHE A 36 4.82 3.67 9.84
C PHE A 36 4.15 4.43 11.00
N PRO A 37 4.12 3.89 12.22
CA PRO A 37 3.68 4.67 13.38
C PRO A 37 4.69 5.76 13.72
N ASN A 38 4.22 6.91 14.23
CA ASN A 38 5.10 7.94 14.78
C ASN A 38 5.17 7.88 16.31
N ASP A 39 6.04 8.71 16.90
CA ASP A 39 6.26 8.79 18.35
C ASP A 39 5.08 9.41 19.13
N LYS A 40 4.14 10.06 18.42
CA LYS A 40 2.94 10.68 18.99
C LYS A 40 1.69 9.80 18.89
N GLY A 41 1.81 8.63 18.24
CA GLY A 41 0.75 7.65 18.06
C GLY A 41 0.00 7.74 16.73
N GLY A 42 0.32 8.73 15.89
CA GLY A 42 -0.23 8.83 14.54
C GLY A 42 0.53 7.98 13.52
N ILE A 43 0.18 8.15 12.25
CA ILE A 43 0.74 7.42 11.10
C ILE A 43 1.53 8.39 10.22
N VAL A 44 2.80 8.06 9.96
CA VAL A 44 3.64 8.80 9.01
C VAL A 44 3.24 8.52 7.58
N ASP A 45 3.04 7.26 7.25
CA ASP A 45 2.46 6.79 5.97
C ASP A 45 1.97 5.34 6.10
N ASP A 46 1.10 4.92 5.17
CA ASP A 46 0.74 3.54 4.96
C ASP A 46 1.41 3.01 3.68
N LEU A 47 1.83 1.75 3.70
CA LEU A 47 2.68 1.20 2.66
C LEU A 47 2.51 -0.31 2.47
N LEU A 48 3.08 -0.80 1.37
CA LEU A 48 3.31 -2.23 1.17
C LEU A 48 4.77 -2.59 1.41
N VAL A 49 5.00 -3.71 2.09
CA VAL A 49 6.31 -4.36 2.23
C VAL A 49 6.30 -5.62 1.37
N TYR A 50 7.22 -5.72 0.43
CA TYR A 50 7.43 -6.90 -0.42
C TYR A 50 8.65 -7.66 0.05
N HIS A 51 8.54 -8.95 0.34
CA HIS A 51 9.69 -9.81 0.64
C HIS A 51 10.24 -10.39 -0.67
N TYR A 52 11.20 -9.69 -1.27
CA TYR A 52 11.65 -9.92 -2.64
C TYR A 52 12.66 -11.07 -2.77
N GLU A 53 13.68 -11.08 -1.92
CA GLU A 53 14.70 -12.12 -1.80
C GLU A 53 15.06 -12.26 -0.31
N PRO A 54 15.81 -13.29 0.10
CA PRO A 54 16.37 -13.32 1.44
C PRO A 54 17.12 -12.02 1.74
N GLU A 55 16.84 -11.42 2.90
CA GLU A 55 17.46 -10.16 3.33
C GLU A 55 17.24 -8.97 2.35
N LYS A 56 16.21 -9.02 1.50
CA LYS A 56 15.91 -7.96 0.55
C LYS A 56 14.41 -7.70 0.45
N TYR A 57 14.03 -6.50 0.76
CA TYR A 57 12.65 -6.06 0.78
C TYR A 57 12.47 -4.80 -0.07
N LEU A 58 11.26 -4.64 -0.62
CA LEU A 58 10.85 -3.42 -1.29
C LEU A 58 9.71 -2.79 -0.49
N LEU A 59 9.88 -1.54 -0.09
CA LEU A 59 8.84 -0.71 0.50
C LEU A 59 8.21 0.11 -0.62
N VAL A 60 6.88 0.07 -0.72
CA VAL A 60 6.13 0.87 -1.70
C VAL A 60 5.25 1.85 -0.93
N VAL A 61 5.63 3.12 -0.95
CA VAL A 61 5.03 4.23 -0.19
C VAL A 61 4.19 5.15 -1.08
N ASN A 62 3.38 6.02 -0.47
CA ASN A 62 2.57 6.97 -1.21
C ASN A 62 3.42 8.01 -1.93
N ALA A 63 3.07 8.32 -3.19
CA ALA A 63 3.85 9.22 -4.05
C ALA A 63 4.04 10.62 -3.46
N GLY A 64 3.01 11.15 -2.79
CA GLY A 64 3.08 12.48 -2.13
C GLY A 64 4.01 12.52 -0.92
N ASN A 65 4.39 11.36 -0.38
CA ASN A 65 5.15 11.21 0.87
C ASN A 65 6.59 10.73 0.65
N ILE A 66 7.04 10.53 -0.58
CA ILE A 66 8.37 9.93 -0.90
C ILE A 66 9.51 10.57 -0.10
N ALA A 67 9.60 11.90 -0.09
CA ALA A 67 10.68 12.59 0.63
C ALA A 67 10.56 12.41 2.16
N LYS A 68 9.36 12.59 2.70
CA LYS A 68 9.06 12.43 4.13
C LYS A 68 9.38 11.02 4.61
N ASP A 69 8.93 10.01 3.87
CA ASP A 69 9.12 8.60 4.22
C ASP A 69 10.57 8.15 4.08
N TRP A 70 11.27 8.70 3.08
CA TRP A 70 12.69 8.45 2.92
C TRP A 70 13.48 9.01 4.11
N ASP A 71 13.23 10.27 4.48
CA ASP A 71 13.88 10.90 5.63
C ASP A 71 13.53 10.16 6.94
N TRP A 72 12.29 9.69 7.08
CA TRP A 72 11.86 8.85 8.19
C TRP A 72 12.68 7.56 8.26
N CYS A 73 12.77 6.81 7.16
CA CYS A 73 13.55 5.59 7.09
C CYS A 73 15.04 5.81 7.39
N VAL A 74 15.63 6.86 6.83
CA VAL A 74 17.05 7.19 7.07
C VAL A 74 17.31 7.55 8.52
N SER A 75 16.46 8.39 9.12
CA SER A 75 16.62 8.85 10.50
C SER A 75 16.51 7.72 11.54
N LEU A 76 15.76 6.68 11.22
CA LEU A 76 15.51 5.55 12.14
C LEU A 76 16.40 4.34 11.88
N ASN A 77 17.25 4.38 10.86
CA ASN A 77 18.11 3.25 10.52
C ASN A 77 19.31 3.14 11.46
N THR A 78 19.05 2.85 12.72
CA THR A 78 20.07 2.65 13.76
C THR A 78 20.76 1.28 13.69
N VAL A 79 20.15 0.32 13.01
CA VAL A 79 20.67 -1.04 12.86
C VAL A 79 21.60 -1.20 11.66
N GLY A 80 21.72 -0.19 10.80
CA GLY A 80 22.62 -0.20 9.65
C GLY A 80 22.16 -1.13 8.52
N ALA A 81 20.87 -1.18 8.22
CA ALA A 81 20.37 -1.78 7.00
C ALA A 81 20.79 -0.96 5.77
N GLU A 82 21.03 -1.59 4.64
CA GLU A 82 21.31 -0.89 3.39
C GLU A 82 20.00 -0.35 2.82
N LEU A 83 19.89 0.98 2.66
CA LEU A 83 18.72 1.66 2.12
C LEU A 83 19.04 2.24 0.74
N GLU A 84 18.13 2.07 -0.21
CA GLU A 84 18.24 2.63 -1.56
C GLU A 84 16.88 3.18 -2.02
N ASN A 85 16.82 4.49 -2.27
CA ASN A 85 15.65 5.09 -2.92
C ASN A 85 15.73 4.86 -4.43
N SER A 86 14.81 4.09 -4.97
CA SER A 86 14.72 3.78 -6.41
C SER A 86 13.50 4.40 -7.07
N SER A 87 12.80 5.31 -6.41
CA SER A 87 11.55 5.90 -6.91
C SER A 87 11.68 6.53 -8.29
N ASP A 88 12.75 7.28 -8.54
CA ASP A 88 13.00 7.90 -9.86
C ASP A 88 13.39 6.89 -10.96
N ARG A 89 13.71 5.66 -10.58
CA ARG A 89 14.11 4.57 -11.49
C ARG A 89 13.07 3.49 -11.64
N THR A 90 11.91 3.66 -10.99
CA THR A 90 10.81 2.72 -11.02
C THR A 90 9.56 3.41 -11.53
N ALA A 91 8.93 2.85 -12.56
CA ALA A 91 7.61 3.22 -13.00
C ALA A 91 6.61 2.15 -12.55
N GLN A 92 5.41 2.57 -12.18
CA GLN A 92 4.33 1.68 -11.76
C GLN A 92 3.08 1.91 -12.63
N LEU A 93 2.45 0.81 -13.03
CA LEU A 93 1.10 0.83 -13.62
C LEU A 93 0.20 -0.12 -12.83
N ALA A 94 -1.01 0.34 -12.51
CA ALA A 94 -2.06 -0.49 -11.94
C ALA A 94 -3.11 -0.78 -13.01
N ILE A 95 -3.27 -2.05 -13.36
CA ILE A 95 -4.28 -2.53 -14.30
C ILE A 95 -5.29 -3.33 -13.50
N GLN A 96 -6.46 -2.75 -13.31
CA GLN A 96 -7.46 -3.24 -12.37
C GLN A 96 -8.79 -3.50 -13.04
N GLY A 97 -9.55 -4.45 -12.51
CA GLY A 97 -10.87 -4.80 -12.99
C GLY A 97 -11.03 -6.30 -13.27
N PRO A 98 -12.28 -6.77 -13.43
CA PRO A 98 -12.58 -8.20 -13.54
C PRO A 98 -11.98 -8.87 -14.79
N LYS A 99 -11.57 -8.08 -15.78
CA LYS A 99 -10.92 -8.56 -17.02
C LYS A 99 -9.41 -8.35 -17.06
N ALA A 100 -8.83 -7.78 -16.01
CA ALA A 100 -7.41 -7.46 -15.98
C ALA A 100 -6.51 -8.69 -16.21
N THR A 101 -6.80 -9.83 -15.56
CA THR A 101 -6.04 -11.06 -15.74
C THR A 101 -6.07 -11.55 -17.18
N GLU A 102 -7.24 -11.56 -17.83
CA GLU A 102 -7.40 -11.99 -19.22
C GLU A 102 -6.61 -11.11 -20.20
N VAL A 103 -6.65 -9.81 -20.00
CA VAL A 103 -5.89 -8.83 -20.79
C VAL A 103 -4.38 -9.02 -20.61
N LEU A 104 -3.92 -9.06 -19.36
CA LEU A 104 -2.49 -9.10 -19.05
C LEU A 104 -1.84 -10.45 -19.38
N GLN A 105 -2.58 -11.55 -19.31
CA GLN A 105 -2.08 -12.89 -19.65
C GLN A 105 -1.56 -12.99 -21.08
N ARG A 106 -2.03 -12.15 -21.99
CA ARG A 106 -1.55 -12.09 -23.38
C ARG A 106 -0.16 -11.50 -23.53
N LEU A 107 0.32 -10.80 -22.51
CA LEU A 107 1.54 -10.01 -22.54
C LEU A 107 2.69 -10.64 -21.77
N THR A 108 2.46 -11.79 -21.12
CA THR A 108 3.47 -12.48 -20.31
C THR A 108 3.37 -13.98 -20.42
N PRO A 109 4.49 -14.70 -20.40
CA PRO A 109 4.50 -16.16 -20.28
C PRO A 109 4.21 -16.64 -18.83
N VAL A 110 4.21 -15.73 -17.86
CA VAL A 110 3.88 -16.06 -16.48
C VAL A 110 2.39 -16.40 -16.37
N ASP A 111 2.06 -17.51 -15.73
CA ASP A 111 0.66 -17.83 -15.41
C ASP A 111 0.15 -16.91 -14.30
N LEU A 112 -0.58 -15.85 -14.68
CA LEU A 112 -1.11 -14.87 -13.77
C LEU A 112 -2.16 -15.43 -12.82
N SER A 113 -2.88 -16.47 -13.24
CA SER A 113 -3.90 -17.13 -12.40
C SER A 113 -3.28 -17.88 -11.23
N SER A 114 -2.01 -18.25 -11.34
CA SER A 114 -1.25 -18.93 -10.28
C SER A 114 -0.68 -18.00 -9.22
N ILE A 115 -0.75 -16.66 -9.41
CA ILE A 115 -0.23 -15.68 -8.45
C ILE A 115 -1.34 -15.35 -7.43
N PRO A 116 -1.24 -15.80 -6.17
CA PRO A 116 -2.24 -15.50 -5.16
C PRO A 116 -2.33 -14.00 -4.85
N TYR A 117 -3.46 -13.55 -4.32
CA TYR A 117 -3.61 -12.17 -3.85
C TYR A 117 -2.53 -11.83 -2.81
N TYR A 118 -1.98 -10.62 -2.87
CA TYR A 118 -0.82 -10.17 -2.08
C TYR A 118 0.43 -11.03 -2.32
N SER A 119 0.62 -11.46 -3.57
CA SER A 119 1.84 -12.14 -4.03
C SER A 119 2.33 -11.50 -5.31
N PHE A 120 3.60 -11.71 -5.60
CA PHE A 120 4.23 -11.20 -6.81
C PHE A 120 5.28 -12.17 -7.35
N VAL A 121 5.61 -11.98 -8.60
CA VAL A 121 6.75 -12.63 -9.27
C VAL A 121 7.51 -11.59 -10.09
N THR A 122 8.74 -11.90 -10.43
CA THR A 122 9.51 -11.15 -11.43
C THR A 122 9.58 -11.95 -12.72
N GLY A 123 9.20 -11.33 -13.83
CA GLY A 123 9.12 -12.03 -15.11
C GLY A 123 9.29 -11.12 -16.32
N GLU A 124 9.07 -11.71 -17.49
CA GLU A 124 8.95 -10.97 -18.74
C GLU A 124 7.51 -10.48 -18.90
N PHE A 125 7.33 -9.22 -19.29
CA PHE A 125 6.04 -8.61 -19.59
C PHE A 125 6.15 -7.70 -20.81
N ALA A 126 5.29 -7.88 -21.81
CA ALA A 126 5.31 -7.17 -23.10
C ALA A 126 6.69 -7.14 -23.75
N GLY A 127 7.47 -8.25 -23.64
CA GLY A 127 8.84 -8.37 -24.12
C GLY A 127 9.87 -7.56 -23.31
N CYS A 128 9.50 -7.04 -22.15
CA CYS A 128 10.41 -6.38 -21.20
C CYS A 128 10.75 -7.35 -20.06
N LYS A 129 12.04 -7.47 -19.74
CA LYS A 129 12.52 -8.34 -18.66
C LYS A 129 12.49 -7.63 -17.31
N ASN A 130 12.54 -8.41 -16.24
CA ASN A 130 12.63 -7.92 -14.86
C ASN A 130 11.46 -7.01 -14.45
N VAL A 131 10.27 -7.29 -14.95
CA VAL A 131 9.04 -6.63 -14.49
C VAL A 131 8.55 -7.36 -13.25
N ILE A 132 8.31 -6.64 -12.16
CA ILE A 132 7.58 -7.16 -11.00
C ILE A 132 6.10 -7.15 -11.36
N ILE A 133 5.47 -8.31 -11.30
CA ILE A 133 4.06 -8.53 -11.58
C ILE A 133 3.40 -8.90 -10.25
N SER A 134 2.67 -7.97 -9.68
CA SER A 134 2.08 -8.10 -8.34
C SER A 134 0.56 -8.21 -8.40
N ASN A 135 0.00 -9.25 -7.80
CA ASN A 135 -1.44 -9.39 -7.60
C ASN A 135 -1.85 -8.56 -6.38
N THR A 136 -1.72 -7.26 -6.52
CA THR A 136 -2.13 -6.21 -5.59
C THR A 136 -2.94 -5.16 -6.31
N GLY A 137 -3.58 -4.26 -5.56
CA GLY A 137 -4.38 -3.18 -6.11
C GLY A 137 -5.16 -2.43 -5.05
N TYR A 138 -5.84 -1.38 -5.50
CA TYR A 138 -6.53 -0.42 -4.62
C TYR A 138 -7.98 -0.17 -5.06
N THR A 139 -8.62 -1.20 -5.65
CA THR A 139 -9.96 -1.06 -6.25
C THR A 139 -10.96 -2.11 -5.78
N GLY A 140 -10.49 -3.20 -5.14
CA GLY A 140 -11.32 -4.35 -4.81
C GLY A 140 -11.82 -5.16 -6.01
N ALA A 141 -11.50 -4.74 -7.25
CA ALA A 141 -12.01 -5.37 -8.46
C ALA A 141 -11.08 -6.44 -9.04
N GLY A 142 -9.98 -6.75 -8.36
CA GLY A 142 -8.91 -7.61 -8.85
C GLY A 142 -8.02 -6.91 -9.89
N GLY A 143 -6.91 -7.54 -10.23
CA GLY A 143 -5.95 -7.01 -11.17
C GLY A 143 -4.53 -7.06 -10.66
N PHE A 144 -3.64 -6.35 -11.34
CA PHE A 144 -2.22 -6.39 -11.05
C PHE A 144 -1.62 -4.99 -11.03
N GLU A 145 -0.53 -4.85 -10.27
CA GLU A 145 0.39 -3.73 -10.31
C GLU A 145 1.71 -4.19 -10.92
N LEU A 146 2.21 -3.43 -11.88
CA LEU A 146 3.44 -3.71 -12.61
C LEU A 146 4.48 -2.68 -12.23
N TYR A 147 5.69 -3.13 -11.85
CA TYR A 147 6.82 -2.25 -11.55
C TYR A 147 7.94 -2.55 -12.54
N PHE A 148 8.47 -1.53 -13.18
CA PHE A 148 9.45 -1.66 -14.24
C PHE A 148 10.29 -0.38 -14.41
N TYR A 149 11.33 -0.43 -15.22
CA TYR A 149 12.15 0.76 -15.51
C TYR A 149 11.37 1.78 -16.35
N PRO A 150 11.44 3.10 -16.04
CA PRO A 150 10.73 4.15 -16.79
C PRO A 150 11.00 4.14 -18.30
N SER A 151 12.17 3.69 -18.73
CA SER A 151 12.55 3.60 -20.16
C SER A 151 11.66 2.68 -20.99
N VAL A 152 10.90 1.77 -20.39
CA VAL A 152 9.98 0.86 -21.08
C VAL A 152 8.49 1.20 -20.83
N ALA A 153 8.20 2.30 -20.15
CA ALA A 153 6.84 2.67 -19.75
C ALA A 153 5.90 2.83 -20.96
N ASP A 154 6.32 3.55 -22.00
CA ASP A 154 5.51 3.74 -23.21
C ASP A 154 5.20 2.42 -23.92
N ARG A 155 6.16 1.51 -23.94
CA ARG A 155 5.98 0.18 -24.54
C ARG A 155 4.93 -0.64 -23.77
N ILE A 156 5.07 -0.71 -22.46
CA ILE A 156 4.14 -1.46 -21.62
C ILE A 156 2.75 -0.83 -21.66
N TRP A 157 2.64 0.49 -21.58
CA TRP A 157 1.38 1.21 -21.70
C TRP A 157 0.64 0.88 -23.00
N LYS A 158 1.32 1.01 -24.15
CA LYS A 158 0.73 0.71 -25.45
C LYS A 158 0.28 -0.75 -25.55
N ALA A 159 1.14 -1.69 -25.15
CA ALA A 159 0.83 -3.11 -25.20
C ALA A 159 -0.40 -3.46 -24.34
N VAL A 160 -0.53 -2.86 -23.16
CA VAL A 160 -1.69 -3.06 -22.26
C VAL A 160 -2.97 -2.54 -22.92
N PHE A 161 -2.94 -1.36 -23.54
CA PHE A 161 -4.12 -0.80 -24.21
C PHE A 161 -4.51 -1.57 -25.48
N GLU A 162 -3.54 -2.01 -26.27
CA GLU A 162 -3.76 -2.87 -27.44
C GLU A 162 -4.39 -4.22 -27.04
N ALA A 163 -3.84 -4.88 -26.02
CA ALA A 163 -4.38 -6.14 -25.53
C ALA A 163 -5.76 -6.00 -24.86
N GLY A 164 -6.04 -4.84 -24.28
CA GLY A 164 -7.28 -4.53 -23.57
C GLY A 164 -8.38 -3.93 -24.41
N GLU A 165 -8.13 -3.58 -25.69
CA GLU A 165 -9.09 -2.86 -26.55
C GLU A 165 -10.43 -3.59 -26.65
N GLU A 166 -10.43 -4.88 -26.95
CA GLU A 166 -11.65 -5.69 -27.07
C GLU A 166 -12.39 -5.88 -25.74
N TYR A 167 -11.71 -5.67 -24.59
CA TYR A 167 -12.28 -5.72 -23.25
C TYR A 167 -12.77 -4.37 -22.75
N GLY A 168 -12.61 -3.33 -23.58
CA GLY A 168 -13.03 -1.98 -23.24
C GLY A 168 -12.21 -1.30 -22.17
N ILE A 169 -10.88 -1.57 -22.11
CA ILE A 169 -9.96 -0.90 -21.19
C ILE A 169 -10.06 0.61 -21.30
N LYS A 170 -9.97 1.30 -20.19
CA LYS A 170 -10.03 2.77 -20.14
C LYS A 170 -8.84 3.32 -19.36
N PRO A 171 -8.29 4.48 -19.76
CA PRO A 171 -7.39 5.24 -18.89
C PRO A 171 -8.21 5.81 -17.73
N ILE A 172 -7.72 5.66 -16.51
CA ILE A 172 -8.43 6.00 -15.29
C ILE A 172 -7.67 7.11 -14.56
N GLY A 173 -8.39 8.17 -14.18
CA GLY A 173 -7.84 9.27 -13.43
C GLY A 173 -7.91 9.07 -11.90
N LEU A 174 -7.32 10.03 -11.17
CA LEU A 174 -7.24 9.98 -9.70
C LEU A 174 -8.62 10.00 -9.02
N GLY A 175 -9.62 10.66 -9.62
CA GLY A 175 -10.98 10.66 -9.07
C GLY A 175 -11.62 9.28 -9.04
N ALA A 176 -11.40 8.44 -10.07
CA ALA A 176 -11.86 7.07 -10.08
C ALA A 176 -11.09 6.20 -9.07
N ARG A 177 -9.76 6.42 -8.94
CA ARG A 177 -8.95 5.76 -7.90
C ARG A 177 -9.52 6.04 -6.51
N ASP A 178 -9.88 7.28 -6.23
CA ASP A 178 -10.43 7.69 -4.92
C ASP A 178 -11.81 7.08 -4.65
N THR A 179 -12.73 7.11 -5.59
CA THR A 179 -14.06 6.51 -5.40
C THR A 179 -14.01 4.99 -5.26
N LEU A 180 -13.19 4.31 -6.06
CA LEU A 180 -13.05 2.85 -6.00
C LEU A 180 -12.46 2.37 -4.65
N ARG A 181 -11.41 3.03 -4.16
CA ARG A 181 -10.83 2.68 -2.86
C ARG A 181 -11.81 2.96 -1.70
N LEU A 182 -12.56 4.07 -1.78
CA LEU A 182 -13.53 4.47 -0.78
C LEU A 182 -14.66 3.43 -0.63
N GLU A 183 -15.21 2.96 -1.75
CA GLU A 183 -16.25 1.92 -1.77
C GLU A 183 -15.78 0.61 -1.13
N MET A 184 -14.46 0.35 -1.13
CA MET A 184 -13.85 -0.82 -0.47
C MET A 184 -13.46 -0.56 0.99
N GLY A 185 -13.62 0.67 1.49
CA GLY A 185 -13.16 1.05 2.83
C GLY A 185 -11.64 1.08 2.97
N PHE A 186 -10.90 1.26 1.86
CA PHE A 186 -9.44 1.40 1.90
C PHE A 186 -9.06 2.83 2.27
N CYS A 187 -8.17 2.96 3.25
CA CYS A 187 -7.69 4.25 3.70
C CYS A 187 -6.88 4.98 2.63
N LEU A 188 -6.95 6.31 2.64
CA LEU A 188 -6.11 7.21 1.87
C LEU A 188 -5.35 8.12 2.83
N TYR A 189 -4.02 8.09 2.76
CA TYR A 189 -3.19 8.99 3.56
C TYR A 189 -3.42 10.45 3.16
N GLY A 190 -3.49 11.32 4.16
CA GLY A 190 -3.84 12.73 4.02
C GLY A 190 -5.35 13.00 4.01
N ASN A 191 -6.18 11.94 4.07
CA ASN A 191 -7.63 12.04 4.18
C ASN A 191 -8.18 11.26 5.38
N ASP A 192 -7.89 9.97 5.44
CA ASP A 192 -8.35 9.05 6.48
C ASP A 192 -7.24 8.73 7.51
N LEU A 193 -6.00 8.89 7.09
CA LEU A 193 -4.77 8.67 7.86
C LEU A 193 -3.92 9.93 7.85
N ASP A 194 -3.31 10.26 8.98
CA ASP A 194 -2.36 11.35 9.13
C ASP A 194 -1.48 11.19 10.38
N ASP A 195 -0.62 12.18 10.62
CA ASP A 195 0.29 12.22 11.77
C ASP A 195 -0.41 12.26 13.15
N THR A 196 -1.73 12.45 13.19
CA THR A 196 -2.53 12.59 14.42
C THR A 196 -3.52 11.45 14.60
N THR A 197 -3.68 10.57 13.60
CA THR A 197 -4.61 9.45 13.61
C THR A 197 -3.86 8.14 13.82
N SER A 198 -4.17 7.43 14.91
CA SER A 198 -3.52 6.17 15.22
C SER A 198 -4.02 5.03 14.33
N PRO A 199 -3.21 3.96 14.14
CA PRO A 199 -3.66 2.77 13.45
C PRO A 199 -4.92 2.14 14.08
N ILE A 200 -5.09 2.26 15.39
CA ILE A 200 -6.25 1.71 16.10
C ILE A 200 -7.49 2.54 15.83
N GLU A 201 -7.38 3.87 15.87
CA GLU A 201 -8.46 4.79 15.50
C GLU A 201 -8.89 4.61 14.04
N ALA A 202 -7.93 4.40 13.14
CA ALA A 202 -8.16 4.18 11.71
C ALA A 202 -8.72 2.80 11.34
N GLY A 203 -8.98 1.93 12.34
CA GLY A 203 -9.45 0.57 12.07
C GLY A 203 -8.36 -0.38 11.55
N LEU A 204 -7.10 0.03 11.57
CA LEU A 204 -5.94 -0.74 11.12
C LEU A 204 -5.32 -1.62 12.21
N GLY A 205 -6.06 -1.90 13.27
CA GLY A 205 -5.62 -2.81 14.35
C GLY A 205 -5.30 -4.24 13.87
N TRP A 206 -5.81 -4.63 12.71
CA TRP A 206 -5.52 -5.94 12.11
C TRP A 206 -4.10 -6.03 11.50
N ILE A 207 -3.49 -4.90 11.11
CA ILE A 207 -2.09 -4.81 10.67
C ILE A 207 -1.16 -4.27 11.77
N THR A 208 -1.65 -4.06 12.99
CA THR A 208 -0.84 -3.62 14.12
C THR A 208 -0.64 -4.80 15.05
N LYS A 209 0.56 -5.39 14.99
CA LYS A 209 0.85 -6.67 15.63
C LYS A 209 1.63 -6.49 16.93
N PHE A 210 1.06 -7.00 18.00
CA PHE A 210 1.64 -6.97 19.36
C PHE A 210 2.13 -8.36 19.77
N VAL A 211 2.82 -9.05 18.85
CA VAL A 211 3.39 -10.36 19.12
C VAL A 211 4.67 -10.25 19.95
N GLU A 212 5.06 -11.33 20.62
CA GLU A 212 6.29 -11.40 21.38
C GLU A 212 7.52 -11.15 20.48
N GLY A 213 8.46 -10.38 20.98
CA GLY A 213 9.71 -10.07 20.27
C GLY A 213 9.59 -9.02 19.16
N LYS A 214 8.39 -8.53 18.86
CA LYS A 214 8.20 -7.42 17.91
C LYS A 214 8.16 -6.09 18.64
N GLU A 215 9.21 -5.31 18.48
CA GLU A 215 9.26 -3.93 18.96
C GLU A 215 9.19 -2.96 17.79
N PHE A 216 8.38 -1.93 17.93
CA PHE A 216 8.23 -0.87 16.93
C PHE A 216 7.85 0.45 17.59
N ILE A 217 7.95 1.53 16.83
CA ILE A 217 7.73 2.88 17.32
C ILE A 217 6.36 3.00 17.97
N ASN A 218 6.37 3.48 19.21
CA ASN A 218 5.18 3.76 20.03
C ASN A 218 4.26 2.54 20.30
N ARG A 219 4.80 1.33 20.21
CA ARG A 219 4.07 0.08 20.51
C ARG A 219 3.29 0.14 21.83
N PRO A 220 3.86 0.59 22.98
CA PRO A 220 3.14 0.56 24.25
C PRO A 220 1.86 1.39 24.25
N MET A 221 1.87 2.56 23.61
CA MET A 221 0.67 3.40 23.49
C MET A 221 -0.39 2.74 22.61
N LEU A 222 0.02 2.19 21.47
CA LEU A 222 -0.89 1.54 20.52
C LEU A 222 -1.48 0.25 21.10
N GLU A 223 -0.71 -0.50 21.87
CA GLU A 223 -1.19 -1.69 22.58
C GLU A 223 -2.20 -1.34 23.67
N LYS A 224 -1.97 -0.23 24.39
CA LYS A 224 -2.93 0.33 25.33
C LYS A 224 -4.23 0.71 24.64
N GLN A 225 -4.17 1.44 23.52
CA GLN A 225 -5.36 1.79 22.74
C GLN A 225 -6.14 0.54 22.26
N LYS A 226 -5.44 -0.53 21.88
CA LYS A 226 -6.09 -1.78 21.47
C LYS A 226 -6.81 -2.48 22.61
N THR A 227 -6.28 -2.40 23.83
CA THR A 227 -6.84 -3.06 25.02
C THR A 227 -7.93 -2.25 25.70
N GLU A 228 -7.73 -0.94 25.84
CA GLU A 228 -8.64 -0.05 26.56
C GLU A 228 -9.68 0.63 25.64
N GLY A 229 -9.46 0.57 24.32
CA GLY A 229 -10.26 1.27 23.32
C GLY A 229 -9.72 2.66 22.99
N VAL A 230 -10.37 3.29 22.01
CA VAL A 230 -10.07 4.64 21.51
C VAL A 230 -11.29 5.54 21.67
N THR A 231 -11.08 6.83 21.80
CA THR A 231 -12.16 7.83 21.98
C THR A 231 -12.77 8.29 20.67
N ARG A 232 -12.07 8.12 19.55
CA ARG A 232 -12.55 8.39 18.19
C ARG A 232 -12.22 7.22 17.27
N LYS A 233 -13.01 7.03 16.23
CA LYS A 233 -12.81 5.91 15.31
C LYS A 233 -13.26 6.28 13.89
N LEU A 234 -12.46 5.91 12.90
CA LEU A 234 -12.86 5.98 11.50
C LEU A 234 -14.03 5.00 11.26
N VAL A 235 -15.11 5.50 10.69
CA VAL A 235 -16.30 4.71 10.35
C VAL A 235 -16.76 5.04 8.94
N GLY A 236 -17.24 4.03 8.20
CA GLY A 236 -17.91 4.22 6.93
C GLY A 236 -19.41 4.51 7.15
N PHE A 237 -20.01 5.28 6.25
CA PHE A 237 -21.45 5.49 6.20
C PHE A 237 -21.94 5.55 4.74
N GLU A 238 -23.21 5.24 4.55
CA GLU A 238 -23.90 5.39 3.26
C GLU A 238 -24.91 6.51 3.35
N MET A 239 -24.97 7.36 2.31
CA MET A 239 -25.94 8.43 2.22
C MET A 239 -27.34 7.85 2.00
N VAL A 240 -28.30 8.21 2.84
CA VAL A 240 -29.71 7.84 2.67
C VAL A 240 -30.33 8.66 1.54
N ASP A 241 -30.08 9.96 1.55
CA ASP A 241 -30.54 10.88 0.52
C ASP A 241 -29.40 11.22 -0.45
N ARG A 242 -29.79 11.71 -1.63
CA ARG A 242 -28.81 12.15 -2.63
C ARG A 242 -28.00 13.34 -2.13
N GLY A 243 -26.71 13.13 -1.95
CA GLY A 243 -25.77 14.15 -1.51
C GLY A 243 -24.33 13.72 -1.79
N ILE A 244 -23.41 14.67 -1.66
CA ILE A 244 -21.97 14.42 -1.77
C ILE A 244 -21.34 14.96 -0.51
N PRO A 245 -21.01 14.11 0.48
CA PRO A 245 -20.30 14.56 1.67
C PRO A 245 -18.90 15.02 1.28
N ARG A 246 -18.45 16.13 1.87
CA ARG A 246 -17.13 16.70 1.60
C ARG A 246 -16.31 16.72 2.87
N HIS A 247 -14.98 16.75 2.67
CA HIS A 247 -14.05 16.95 3.78
C HIS A 247 -14.42 18.20 4.59
N GLY A 248 -14.40 18.07 5.91
CA GLY A 248 -14.72 19.16 6.84
C GLY A 248 -16.21 19.41 7.08
N TYR A 249 -17.12 18.62 6.50
CA TYR A 249 -18.54 18.68 6.87
C TYR A 249 -18.72 18.07 8.26
N GLU A 250 -19.49 18.77 9.08
CA GLU A 250 -19.83 18.31 10.43
C GLU A 250 -20.77 17.12 10.39
N LEU A 251 -20.51 16.14 11.24
CA LEU A 251 -21.46 15.07 11.56
C LEU A 251 -22.19 15.46 12.83
N VAL A 252 -23.52 15.41 12.78
CA VAL A 252 -24.37 15.74 13.93
C VAL A 252 -25.35 14.59 14.21
N ASN A 253 -25.71 14.43 15.46
CA ASN A 253 -26.77 13.51 15.87
C ASN A 253 -28.17 14.08 15.56
N ALA A 254 -29.22 13.35 15.90
CA ALA A 254 -30.60 13.78 15.67
C ALA A 254 -30.98 15.06 16.42
N GLU A 255 -30.29 15.36 17.50
CA GLU A 255 -30.47 16.56 18.35
C GLU A 255 -29.69 17.76 17.82
N GLY A 256 -28.86 17.58 16.76
CA GLY A 256 -28.01 18.63 16.16
C GLY A 256 -26.70 18.84 16.87
N GLU A 257 -26.28 17.95 17.74
CA GLU A 257 -25.00 17.99 18.43
C GLU A 257 -23.92 17.34 17.57
N GLN A 258 -22.74 17.92 17.55
CA GLN A 258 -21.58 17.36 16.83
C GLN A 258 -21.15 16.03 17.44
N VAL A 259 -20.93 15.04 16.60
CA VAL A 259 -20.56 13.66 16.98
C VAL A 259 -19.06 13.45 16.80
#